data_26a7e054cebd30aa1f19edd2c4c58dd2
#
_entry.id   26a7e054cebd30aa1f19edd2c4c58dd2
#
_cell.length_a   1.000
_cell.length_b   1.000
_cell.length_c   1.000
_cell.angle_alpha   90.00
_cell.angle_beta   90.00
_cell.angle_gamma   90.00
#
_symmetry.space_group_name_H-M   'P 1'
#
loop_
_entity.id
_entity.type
_entity.pdbx_description
1 polymer ?
#
loop_
_entity_poly.entity_id
_entity_poly.type
_entity_poly.pdbx_seq_one_letter_code
_entity_poly.pdbx_strand_id
1 'polypeptide(L)'
;MNNFPSIRRFSFVLWFFLLGAPGSVFAGVDDAFLKSVFEGNHKEAESLLQSGADIEARTKKGSTALIVAAARRHTSLVELLLSQGADVNARNRYDDTALLLCATLGDVRCMKGLIANGANVDLKNMHGWSPLSRCARYGHLPAVRVLVEQGAKIDIRLNDGATPLIISVGEQHSGVVRVLLENGADPNARNWEGATAILLAALTGRADIIRALVSGGADPKTHNAFKEPLLFLVVERDFVDGARVLLESGVNVESRSPRGRTALMRAAKYGRTLSAKVLIANGANVNAVSKGGATPIMIAAERGEMEMVRLLIKHQADINAKSQNGATSLISASAGGHEEIVEFLLQKGSKKNATISNGSTSLMVAAERGYLSTVETLLHYGADIQARSKRGWTALMVAAAEGHTEIIQLFLERGASTKPVTKNGWTALKVALQLDRHEVVQQLKLAGAKE
;
A
#
# COMPACT_ATOMS: atom_id res chain seq x y z
N MET A 1 -5.65 -4.02 -5.42
CA MET A 1 -4.87 -5.25 -5.63
C MET A 1 -4.06 -5.50 -4.37
N ASN A 2 -4.71 -6.19 -3.43
CA ASN A 2 -4.22 -6.46 -2.08
C ASN A 2 -3.73 -7.90 -2.05
N ASN A 3 -2.47 -8.13 -2.40
CA ASN A 3 -1.83 -9.42 -2.14
C ASN A 3 -0.44 -9.17 -1.53
N PHE A 4 -0.46 -8.63 -0.32
CA PHE A 4 0.54 -8.98 0.68
C PHE A 4 -0.20 -9.79 1.74
N PRO A 5 0.24 -11.02 2.05
CA PRO A 5 -0.38 -11.78 3.12
C PRO A 5 -0.25 -10.95 4.41
N SER A 6 -1.39 -10.71 5.01
CA SER A 6 -1.55 -9.88 6.19
C SER A 6 -0.66 -10.36 7.33
N ILE A 7 0.39 -9.62 7.64
CA ILE A 7 1.18 -9.73 8.88
C ILE A 7 0.27 -9.63 10.14
N ARG A 8 -0.98 -9.19 9.96
CA ARG A 8 -1.95 -8.88 11.04
C ARG A 8 -2.73 -10.07 11.62
N ARG A 9 -2.59 -11.32 11.16
CA ARG A 9 -3.49 -12.42 11.61
C ARG A 9 -2.89 -13.50 12.50
N PHE A 10 -1.68 -13.34 13.04
CA PHE A 10 -1.09 -14.36 13.93
C PHE A 10 -1.00 -13.97 15.43
N SER A 11 -1.57 -12.83 15.84
CA SER A 11 -1.36 -12.30 17.18
C SER A 11 -2.18 -12.95 18.31
N PHE A 12 -3.21 -13.76 18.04
CA PHE A 12 -4.10 -14.28 19.10
C PHE A 12 -4.03 -15.78 19.35
N VAL A 13 -3.36 -16.55 18.49
CA VAL A 13 -3.37 -18.03 18.59
C VAL A 13 -2.19 -18.57 19.41
N LEU A 14 -1.13 -17.77 19.66
CA LEU A 14 0.08 -18.25 20.34
C LEU A 14 -0.10 -18.47 21.85
N TRP A 15 -1.09 -17.82 22.46
CA TRP A 15 -1.31 -17.93 23.93
C TRP A 15 -1.93 -19.25 24.35
N PHE A 16 -2.74 -19.87 23.51
CA PHE A 16 -3.45 -21.13 23.82
C PHE A 16 -2.64 -22.39 23.49
N PHE A 17 -1.64 -22.30 22.60
CA PHE A 17 -0.87 -23.47 22.16
C PHE A 17 0.40 -23.75 22.97
N LEU A 18 0.93 -22.78 23.72
CA LEU A 18 2.15 -22.98 24.51
C LEU A 18 1.92 -23.71 25.84
N LEU A 19 0.69 -23.69 26.34
CA LEU A 19 0.38 -24.23 27.66
C LEU A 19 -0.84 -25.15 27.54
N GLY A 20 -0.62 -26.44 27.34
CA GLY A 20 -1.69 -27.43 27.48
C GLY A 20 -2.34 -27.33 28.86
N ALA A 21 -3.68 -27.33 28.93
CA ALA A 21 -4.43 -27.39 30.16
C ALA A 21 -3.94 -28.54 31.06
N PRO A 22 -3.90 -28.40 32.40
CA PRO A 22 -3.56 -29.47 33.31
C PRO A 22 -4.72 -30.49 33.33
N GLY A 23 -4.64 -31.46 32.45
CA GLY A 23 -5.61 -32.55 32.35
C GLY A 23 -4.94 -33.87 32.05
N SER A 24 -3.95 -34.27 32.88
CA SER A 24 -3.46 -35.65 32.89
C SER A 24 -2.85 -35.94 34.26
N VAL A 25 -3.19 -37.07 34.80
CA VAL A 25 -2.70 -37.66 36.04
C VAL A 25 -1.18 -37.50 36.12
N PHE A 26 -0.70 -36.62 37.00
CA PHE A 26 0.70 -36.48 37.33
C PHE A 26 1.06 -37.69 38.21
N ALA A 27 1.92 -38.55 37.71
CA ALA A 27 2.30 -39.81 38.38
C ALA A 27 3.82 -39.88 38.54
N GLY A 28 4.39 -39.05 39.43
CA GLY A 28 5.82 -39.07 39.75
C GLY A 28 6.32 -37.76 40.33
N VAL A 29 7.53 -37.77 40.95
CA VAL A 29 8.15 -36.59 41.54
C VAL A 29 8.43 -35.52 40.49
N ASP A 30 8.80 -35.89 39.27
CA ASP A 30 9.06 -34.96 38.14
C ASP A 30 7.82 -34.27 37.67
N ASP A 31 6.67 -34.98 37.59
CA ASP A 31 5.41 -34.38 37.24
C ASP A 31 4.91 -33.37 38.27
N ALA A 32 5.06 -33.69 39.58
CA ALA A 32 4.79 -32.78 40.71
C ALA A 32 5.69 -31.54 40.64
N PHE A 33 6.97 -31.73 40.32
CA PHE A 33 7.96 -30.66 40.16
C PHE A 33 7.56 -29.73 39.00
N LEU A 34 7.27 -30.24 37.78
CA LEU A 34 6.84 -29.46 36.65
C LEU A 34 5.54 -28.72 36.95
N LYS A 35 4.61 -29.30 37.70
CA LYS A 35 3.38 -28.66 38.15
C LYS A 35 3.66 -27.50 39.11
N SER A 36 4.52 -27.69 40.13
CA SER A 36 4.89 -26.62 41.07
C SER A 36 5.54 -25.43 40.33
N VAL A 37 6.42 -25.71 39.36
CA VAL A 37 7.02 -24.66 38.49
C VAL A 37 5.97 -23.94 37.63
N PHE A 38 5.02 -24.68 37.07
CA PHE A 38 3.91 -24.11 36.28
C PHE A 38 3.00 -23.19 37.11
N GLU A 39 2.74 -23.56 38.36
CA GLU A 39 1.95 -22.79 39.34
C GLU A 39 2.73 -21.64 39.98
N GLY A 40 4.07 -21.62 39.85
CA GLY A 40 4.93 -20.59 40.43
C GLY A 40 5.24 -20.85 41.91
N ASN A 41 5.05 -22.07 42.39
CA ASN A 41 5.29 -22.44 43.81
C ASN A 41 6.79 -22.72 44.08
N HIS A 42 7.52 -21.64 44.39
CA HIS A 42 8.97 -21.69 44.57
C HIS A 42 9.41 -22.69 45.65
N LYS A 43 8.74 -22.67 46.84
CA LYS A 43 9.11 -23.54 47.96
C LYS A 43 8.90 -25.01 47.65
N GLU A 44 7.81 -25.34 46.98
CA GLU A 44 7.49 -26.70 46.58
C GLU A 44 8.47 -27.21 45.52
N ALA A 45 8.75 -26.36 44.50
CA ALA A 45 9.72 -26.68 43.45
C ALA A 45 11.12 -26.96 44.06
N GLU A 46 11.57 -26.13 44.97
CA GLU A 46 12.85 -26.30 45.66
C GLU A 46 12.88 -27.60 46.49
N SER A 47 11.83 -27.88 47.28
CA SER A 47 11.71 -29.12 48.06
C SER A 47 11.69 -30.37 47.17
N LEU A 48 11.01 -30.32 46.00
CA LEU A 48 10.98 -31.46 45.11
C LEU A 48 12.34 -31.70 44.43
N LEU A 49 13.10 -30.64 44.09
CA LEU A 49 14.47 -30.77 43.61
C LEU A 49 15.38 -31.42 44.68
N GLN A 50 15.28 -30.99 45.93
CA GLN A 50 16.01 -31.60 47.05
C GLN A 50 15.62 -33.07 47.28
N SER A 51 14.41 -33.45 46.94
CA SER A 51 13.87 -34.82 46.99
C SER A 51 14.25 -35.68 45.78
N GLY A 52 15.06 -35.16 44.84
CA GLY A 52 15.58 -35.89 43.70
C GLY A 52 14.75 -35.78 42.42
N ALA A 53 13.89 -34.76 42.27
CA ALA A 53 13.27 -34.48 41.00
C ALA A 53 14.33 -34.15 39.95
N ASP A 54 14.14 -34.65 38.73
CA ASP A 54 15.03 -34.34 37.61
C ASP A 54 14.82 -32.86 37.15
N ILE A 55 15.86 -32.04 37.30
CA ILE A 55 15.84 -30.64 36.89
C ILE A 55 15.59 -30.47 35.40
N GLU A 56 15.95 -31.47 34.58
CA GLU A 56 15.72 -31.51 33.13
C GLU A 56 14.43 -32.27 32.76
N ALA A 57 13.59 -32.62 33.74
CA ALA A 57 12.27 -33.19 33.48
C ALA A 57 11.49 -32.38 32.42
N ARG A 58 10.77 -33.07 31.54
CA ARG A 58 10.15 -32.46 30.39
C ARG A 58 8.66 -32.66 30.36
N THR A 59 7.94 -31.61 30.06
CA THR A 59 6.49 -31.66 29.73
C THR A 59 6.23 -32.46 28.46
N LYS A 60 4.96 -32.84 28.19
CA LYS A 60 4.55 -33.49 26.94
C LYS A 60 4.98 -32.72 25.67
N LYS A 61 5.18 -31.39 25.77
CA LYS A 61 5.69 -30.51 24.67
C LYS A 61 7.23 -30.42 24.66
N GLY A 62 7.91 -31.18 25.49
CA GLY A 62 9.38 -31.19 25.59
C GLY A 62 9.96 -29.99 26.33
N SER A 63 9.16 -29.14 26.95
CA SER A 63 9.64 -27.98 27.72
C SER A 63 10.20 -28.45 29.05
N THR A 64 11.41 -27.98 29.39
CA THR A 64 12.01 -28.17 30.73
C THR A 64 11.36 -27.23 31.74
N ALA A 65 11.61 -27.45 33.04
CA ALA A 65 11.19 -26.57 34.12
C ALA A 65 11.62 -25.10 33.87
N LEU A 66 12.87 -24.89 33.42
CA LEU A 66 13.38 -23.55 33.07
C LEU A 66 12.57 -22.87 31.97
N ILE A 67 12.20 -23.59 30.89
CA ILE A 67 11.36 -23.08 29.79
C ILE A 67 9.96 -22.74 30.31
N VAL A 68 9.38 -23.58 31.19
CA VAL A 68 8.06 -23.35 31.80
C VAL A 68 8.09 -22.12 32.71
N ALA A 69 9.06 -21.98 33.58
CA ALA A 69 9.22 -20.82 34.46
C ALA A 69 9.38 -19.52 33.68
N ALA A 70 10.19 -19.52 32.61
CA ALA A 70 10.40 -18.39 31.72
C ALA A 70 9.06 -17.98 30.98
N ALA A 71 8.35 -18.98 30.46
CA ALA A 71 7.06 -18.75 29.76
C ALA A 71 6.01 -18.17 30.71
N ARG A 72 6.06 -18.49 32.00
CA ARG A 72 5.10 -18.05 33.01
C ARG A 72 5.53 -16.77 33.75
N ARG A 73 6.71 -16.22 33.44
CA ARG A 73 7.28 -15.04 34.11
C ARG A 73 7.60 -15.30 35.59
N HIS A 74 7.88 -16.53 35.96
CA HIS A 74 8.30 -16.90 37.33
C HIS A 74 9.80 -16.66 37.49
N THR A 75 10.22 -15.39 37.47
CA THR A 75 11.62 -14.99 37.41
C THR A 75 12.43 -15.56 38.62
N SER A 76 11.83 -15.63 39.79
CA SER A 76 12.49 -16.25 40.96
C SER A 76 12.76 -17.77 40.80
N LEU A 77 11.82 -18.47 40.12
CA LEU A 77 12.02 -19.87 39.74
C LEU A 77 13.09 -20.02 38.64
N VAL A 78 13.16 -19.11 37.71
CA VAL A 78 14.27 -19.08 36.73
C VAL A 78 15.60 -18.94 37.44
N GLU A 79 15.73 -18.01 38.40
CA GLU A 79 16.94 -17.82 39.20
C GLU A 79 17.30 -19.07 40.01
N LEU A 80 16.31 -19.70 40.65
CA LEU A 80 16.52 -20.98 41.38
C LEU A 80 17.04 -22.07 40.45
N LEU A 81 16.34 -22.32 39.34
CA LEU A 81 16.69 -23.39 38.40
C LEU A 81 18.11 -23.22 37.83
N LEU A 82 18.48 -21.97 37.48
CA LEU A 82 19.83 -21.67 37.02
C LEU A 82 20.89 -21.91 38.09
N SER A 83 20.61 -21.56 39.36
CA SER A 83 21.53 -21.82 40.47
C SER A 83 21.72 -23.32 40.78
N GLN A 84 20.74 -24.14 40.42
CA GLN A 84 20.78 -25.61 40.55
C GLN A 84 21.33 -26.30 39.28
N GLY A 85 21.81 -25.53 38.28
CA GLY A 85 22.51 -26.07 37.12
C GLY A 85 21.60 -26.52 35.96
N ALA A 86 20.38 -26.00 35.84
CA ALA A 86 19.54 -26.27 34.70
C ALA A 86 20.22 -25.85 33.38
N ASP A 87 20.08 -26.66 32.32
CA ASP A 87 20.59 -26.31 30.98
C ASP A 87 19.89 -25.07 30.45
N VAL A 88 20.62 -23.95 30.48
CA VAL A 88 20.14 -22.63 30.05
C VAL A 88 19.77 -22.59 28.58
N ASN A 89 20.35 -23.48 27.75
CA ASN A 89 20.13 -23.57 26.31
C ASN A 89 19.20 -24.74 25.91
N ALA A 90 18.55 -25.40 26.89
CA ALA A 90 17.58 -26.45 26.65
C ALA A 90 16.50 -25.96 25.64
N ARG A 91 16.08 -26.86 24.74
CA ARG A 91 15.08 -26.61 23.73
C ARG A 91 13.86 -27.51 23.91
N ASN A 92 12.68 -26.96 23.68
CA ASN A 92 11.44 -27.74 23.60
C ASN A 92 11.25 -28.31 22.17
N ARG A 93 10.10 -28.95 21.89
CA ARG A 93 9.78 -29.55 20.57
C ARG A 93 9.64 -28.52 19.44
N TYR A 94 9.55 -27.23 19.76
CA TYR A 94 9.50 -26.12 18.81
C TYR A 94 10.85 -25.41 18.68
N ASP A 95 11.90 -25.96 19.26
CA ASP A 95 13.22 -25.35 19.46
C ASP A 95 13.19 -24.02 20.26
N ASP A 96 12.11 -23.74 21.00
CA ASP A 96 12.08 -22.57 21.86
C ASP A 96 12.97 -22.80 23.08
N THR A 97 13.78 -21.77 23.40
CA THR A 97 14.59 -21.70 24.63
C THR A 97 13.92 -20.80 25.68
N ALA A 98 14.35 -20.89 26.93
CA ALA A 98 13.90 -19.97 27.98
C ALA A 98 14.14 -18.49 27.59
N LEU A 99 15.32 -18.17 27.03
CA LEU A 99 15.66 -16.82 26.58
C LEU A 99 14.72 -16.33 25.49
N LEU A 100 14.35 -17.17 24.50
CA LEU A 100 13.42 -16.82 23.46
C LEU A 100 12.03 -16.45 24.01
N LEU A 101 11.58 -17.18 25.05
CA LEU A 101 10.29 -16.91 25.69
C LEU A 101 10.32 -15.62 26.51
N CYS A 102 11.38 -15.39 27.30
CA CYS A 102 11.56 -14.12 28.03
C CYS A 102 11.64 -12.94 27.07
N ALA A 103 12.31 -13.08 25.90
CA ALA A 103 12.36 -12.08 24.85
C ALA A 103 10.99 -11.82 24.22
N THR A 104 10.17 -12.86 24.01
CA THR A 104 8.80 -12.75 23.51
C THR A 104 7.91 -11.96 24.47
N LEU A 105 8.13 -12.12 25.77
CA LEU A 105 7.39 -11.44 26.84
C LEU A 105 7.97 -10.07 27.21
N GLY A 106 9.18 -9.73 26.75
CA GLY A 106 9.89 -8.51 27.10
C GLY A 106 10.38 -8.50 28.56
N ASP A 107 10.55 -9.66 29.17
CA ASP A 107 11.02 -9.80 30.58
C ASP A 107 12.54 -9.60 30.63
N VAL A 108 12.95 -8.36 30.80
CA VAL A 108 14.37 -7.96 30.86
C VAL A 108 15.11 -8.60 32.03
N ARG A 109 14.45 -8.78 33.19
CA ARG A 109 15.08 -9.39 34.36
C ARG A 109 15.39 -10.88 34.12
N CYS A 110 14.39 -11.60 33.59
CA CYS A 110 14.57 -12.98 33.16
C CYS A 110 15.69 -13.11 32.12
N MET A 111 15.68 -12.26 31.09
CA MET A 111 16.71 -12.28 30.05
C MET A 111 18.11 -12.06 30.59
N LYS A 112 18.32 -11.07 31.45
CA LYS A 112 19.62 -10.80 32.08
C LYS A 112 20.11 -11.98 32.89
N GLY A 113 19.22 -12.62 33.67
CA GLY A 113 19.55 -13.81 34.44
C GLY A 113 20.02 -14.98 33.59
N LEU A 114 19.26 -15.26 32.49
CA LEU A 114 19.60 -16.32 31.53
C LEU A 114 20.94 -16.03 30.82
N ILE A 115 21.16 -14.81 30.35
CA ILE A 115 22.37 -14.41 29.63
C ILE A 115 23.61 -14.49 30.55
N ALA A 116 23.48 -14.03 31.79
CA ALA A 116 24.57 -14.15 32.80
C ALA A 116 24.97 -15.61 33.11
N ASN A 117 24.07 -16.56 32.88
CA ASN A 117 24.31 -17.99 33.02
C ASN A 117 24.63 -18.68 31.66
N GLY A 118 25.04 -17.94 30.63
CA GLY A 118 25.52 -18.49 29.37
C GLY A 118 24.44 -18.82 28.33
N ALA A 119 23.26 -18.21 28.41
CA ALA A 119 22.27 -18.37 27.37
C ALA A 119 22.78 -17.82 26.02
N ASN A 120 22.69 -18.63 24.96
CA ASN A 120 23.09 -18.21 23.65
C ASN A 120 22.00 -17.27 23.04
N VAL A 121 22.39 -16.02 22.86
CA VAL A 121 21.50 -14.94 22.41
C VAL A 121 20.99 -15.07 20.96
N ASP A 122 21.60 -15.97 20.16
CA ASP A 122 21.31 -16.14 18.74
C ASP A 122 20.57 -17.44 18.41
N LEU A 123 20.21 -18.27 19.40
CA LEU A 123 19.48 -19.49 19.13
C LEU A 123 18.12 -19.19 18.49
N LYS A 124 17.87 -19.86 17.38
CA LYS A 124 16.59 -19.78 16.68
C LYS A 124 15.71 -20.98 16.99
N ASN A 125 14.41 -20.75 17.01
CA ASN A 125 13.43 -21.83 17.02
C ASN A 125 13.18 -22.40 15.61
N MET A 126 12.34 -23.44 15.50
CA MET A 126 11.98 -24.09 14.21
C MET A 126 11.40 -23.13 13.16
N HIS A 127 10.82 -22.00 13.59
CA HIS A 127 10.28 -20.96 12.70
C HIS A 127 11.31 -19.87 12.35
N GLY A 128 12.57 -20.03 12.77
CA GLY A 128 13.65 -19.06 12.54
C GLY A 128 13.66 -17.85 13.46
N TRP A 129 12.78 -17.80 14.49
CA TRP A 129 12.77 -16.70 15.46
C TRP A 129 13.95 -16.79 16.41
N SER A 130 14.70 -15.69 16.53
CA SER A 130 15.70 -15.45 17.58
C SER A 130 15.13 -14.55 18.67
N PRO A 131 15.78 -14.45 19.87
CA PRO A 131 15.40 -13.49 20.89
C PRO A 131 15.30 -12.05 20.36
N LEU A 132 16.29 -11.59 19.57
CA LEU A 132 16.29 -10.24 19.02
C LEU A 132 15.12 -10.01 18.05
N SER A 133 14.82 -10.96 17.17
CA SER A 133 13.70 -10.84 16.23
C SER A 133 12.34 -10.86 16.94
N ARG A 134 12.21 -11.58 18.07
CA ARG A 134 11.01 -11.53 18.91
C ARG A 134 10.84 -10.18 19.58
N CYS A 135 11.90 -9.65 20.20
CA CYS A 135 11.86 -8.31 20.80
C CYS A 135 11.53 -7.23 19.74
N ALA A 136 12.08 -7.36 18.54
CA ALA A 136 11.79 -6.44 17.43
C ALA A 136 10.32 -6.51 16.99
N ARG A 137 9.73 -7.71 16.95
CA ARG A 137 8.31 -7.91 16.60
C ARG A 137 7.36 -7.27 17.60
N TYR A 138 7.64 -7.40 18.89
CA TYR A 138 6.74 -6.92 19.95
C TYR A 138 7.10 -5.52 20.47
N GLY A 139 8.14 -4.91 19.93
CA GLY A 139 8.55 -3.56 20.31
C GLY A 139 9.19 -3.44 21.69
N HIS A 140 9.76 -4.51 22.22
CA HIS A 140 10.37 -4.55 23.54
C HIS A 140 11.72 -3.83 23.55
N LEU A 141 11.72 -2.50 23.46
CA LEU A 141 12.91 -1.67 23.32
C LEU A 141 13.99 -1.94 24.40
N PRO A 142 13.66 -2.03 25.73
CA PRO A 142 14.66 -2.34 26.73
C PRO A 142 15.32 -3.72 26.51
N ALA A 143 14.56 -4.72 26.09
CA ALA A 143 15.05 -6.06 25.79
C ALA A 143 15.96 -6.08 24.54
N VAL A 144 15.60 -5.30 23.50
CA VAL A 144 16.46 -5.13 22.31
C VAL A 144 17.83 -4.57 22.72
N ARG A 145 17.88 -3.52 23.57
CA ARG A 145 19.14 -2.95 24.05
C ARG A 145 20.00 -3.99 24.74
N VAL A 146 19.43 -4.77 25.66
CA VAL A 146 20.17 -5.84 26.36
C VAL A 146 20.77 -6.85 25.37
N LEU A 147 20.00 -7.33 24.40
CA LEU A 147 20.50 -8.31 23.43
C LEU A 147 21.62 -7.75 22.55
N VAL A 148 21.48 -6.52 22.10
CA VAL A 148 22.49 -5.85 21.27
C VAL A 148 23.78 -5.62 22.08
N GLU A 149 23.68 -5.16 23.33
CA GLU A 149 24.82 -4.99 24.26
C GLU A 149 25.53 -6.30 24.51
N GLN A 150 24.82 -7.44 24.47
CA GLN A 150 25.36 -8.79 24.64
C GLN A 150 25.81 -9.45 23.33
N GLY A 151 25.92 -8.65 22.22
CA GLY A 151 26.49 -9.09 20.96
C GLY A 151 25.57 -9.97 20.11
N ALA A 152 24.27 -9.88 20.29
CA ALA A 152 23.33 -10.57 19.41
C ALA A 152 23.52 -10.15 17.94
N LYS A 153 23.45 -11.12 17.01
CA LYS A 153 23.57 -10.87 15.56
C LYS A 153 22.46 -9.96 15.09
N ILE A 154 22.81 -8.71 14.77
CA ILE A 154 21.86 -7.64 14.47
C ILE A 154 21.01 -7.94 13.22
N ASP A 155 21.59 -8.58 12.20
CA ASP A 155 20.93 -8.93 10.93
C ASP A 155 20.56 -10.42 10.84
N ILE A 156 20.31 -11.05 11.98
CA ILE A 156 19.85 -12.44 12.04
C ILE A 156 18.53 -12.59 11.24
N ARG A 157 18.47 -13.58 10.34
CA ARG A 157 17.33 -13.72 9.41
C ARG A 157 16.36 -14.79 9.88
N LEU A 158 15.07 -14.52 9.73
CA LEU A 158 14.00 -15.52 9.82
C LEU A 158 14.02 -16.46 8.59
N ASN A 159 13.13 -17.46 8.60
CA ASN A 159 13.00 -18.42 7.50
C ASN A 159 12.50 -17.76 6.19
N ASP A 160 11.82 -16.63 6.26
CA ASP A 160 11.40 -15.79 5.11
C ASP A 160 12.44 -14.73 4.71
N GLY A 161 13.61 -14.74 5.37
CA GLY A 161 14.70 -13.81 5.15
C GLY A 161 14.54 -12.44 5.82
N ALA A 162 13.46 -12.19 6.55
CA ALA A 162 13.27 -10.93 7.27
C ALA A 162 14.33 -10.76 8.38
N THR A 163 14.89 -9.54 8.50
CA THR A 163 15.77 -9.13 9.59
C THR A 163 14.97 -8.49 10.72
N PRO A 164 15.53 -8.37 11.94
CA PRO A 164 14.88 -7.62 13.04
C PRO A 164 14.48 -6.20 12.64
N LEU A 165 15.27 -5.53 11.79
CA LEU A 165 14.94 -4.20 11.26
C LEU A 165 13.67 -4.24 10.39
N ILE A 166 13.59 -5.15 9.42
CA ILE A 166 12.41 -5.32 8.56
C ILE A 166 11.15 -5.59 9.40
N ILE A 167 11.27 -6.46 10.41
CA ILE A 167 10.18 -6.81 11.33
C ILE A 167 9.71 -5.59 12.11
N SER A 168 10.66 -4.87 12.76
CA SER A 168 10.33 -3.72 13.60
C SER A 168 9.66 -2.59 12.81
N VAL A 169 10.05 -2.41 11.53
CA VAL A 169 9.39 -1.46 10.62
C VAL A 169 7.98 -1.94 10.26
N GLY A 170 7.80 -3.21 9.94
CA GLY A 170 6.48 -3.77 9.63
C GLY A 170 5.48 -3.62 10.78
N GLU A 171 5.96 -3.79 12.01
CA GLU A 171 5.18 -3.62 13.26
C GLU A 171 5.19 -2.16 13.79
N GLN A 172 5.87 -1.23 13.09
CA GLN A 172 5.91 0.21 13.34
C GLN A 172 6.57 0.62 14.68
N HIS A 173 7.54 -0.13 15.16
CA HIS A 173 8.26 0.11 16.41
C HIS A 173 9.46 1.07 16.19
N SER A 174 9.21 2.37 16.05
CA SER A 174 10.24 3.37 15.70
C SER A 174 11.42 3.43 16.68
N GLY A 175 11.19 3.18 17.97
CA GLY A 175 12.27 3.12 18.96
C GLY A 175 13.22 1.96 18.71
N VAL A 176 12.68 0.79 18.38
CA VAL A 176 13.47 -0.41 18.03
C VAL A 176 14.22 -0.19 16.72
N VAL A 177 13.56 0.38 15.70
CA VAL A 177 14.19 0.73 14.42
C VAL A 177 15.44 1.57 14.63
N ARG A 178 15.36 2.64 15.46
CA ARG A 178 16.51 3.49 15.74
C ARG A 178 17.65 2.73 16.41
N VAL A 179 17.37 1.96 17.46
CA VAL A 179 18.40 1.20 18.16
C VAL A 179 19.08 0.18 17.23
N LEU A 180 18.34 -0.51 16.38
CA LEU A 180 18.93 -1.44 15.42
C LEU A 180 19.84 -0.72 14.41
N LEU A 181 19.42 0.40 13.86
CA LEU A 181 20.24 1.21 12.94
C LEU A 181 21.50 1.78 13.60
N GLU A 182 21.38 2.32 14.83
CA GLU A 182 22.50 2.83 15.63
C GLU A 182 23.56 1.75 15.92
N ASN A 183 23.16 0.47 15.92
CA ASN A 183 24.05 -0.67 16.16
C ASN A 183 24.40 -1.44 14.87
N GLY A 184 24.27 -0.81 13.70
CA GLY A 184 24.80 -1.32 12.44
C GLY A 184 23.90 -2.31 11.69
N ALA A 185 22.60 -2.33 11.96
CA ALA A 185 21.67 -3.09 11.12
C ALA A 185 21.71 -2.61 9.66
N ASP A 186 21.79 -3.52 8.70
CA ASP A 186 21.76 -3.18 7.29
C ASP A 186 20.38 -2.63 6.88
N PRO A 187 20.27 -1.30 6.59
CA PRO A 187 19.00 -0.67 6.22
C PRO A 187 18.49 -1.10 4.85
N ASN A 188 19.36 -1.70 4.01
CA ASN A 188 19.07 -2.13 2.65
C ASN A 188 18.86 -3.64 2.54
N ALA A 189 18.88 -4.37 3.67
CA ALA A 189 18.58 -5.79 3.70
C ALA A 189 17.23 -6.09 3.04
N ARG A 190 17.18 -7.20 2.29
CA ARG A 190 15.97 -7.68 1.62
C ARG A 190 15.54 -9.02 2.21
N ASN A 191 14.24 -9.21 2.40
CA ASN A 191 13.67 -10.53 2.63
C ASN A 191 13.61 -11.33 1.31
N TRP A 192 13.16 -12.59 1.35
CA TRP A 192 13.10 -13.43 0.14
C TRP A 192 12.09 -12.94 -0.90
N GLU A 193 11.11 -12.10 -0.52
CA GLU A 193 10.18 -11.42 -1.43
C GLU A 193 10.79 -10.14 -2.04
N GLY A 194 12.01 -9.78 -1.65
CA GLY A 194 12.70 -8.58 -2.10
C GLY A 194 12.27 -7.30 -1.38
N ALA A 195 11.44 -7.39 -0.34
CA ALA A 195 11.03 -6.22 0.44
C ALA A 195 12.18 -5.71 1.33
N THR A 196 12.34 -4.38 1.37
CA THR A 196 13.27 -3.68 2.27
C THR A 196 12.50 -2.95 3.36
N ALA A 197 13.19 -2.59 4.44
CA ALA A 197 12.60 -1.81 5.53
C ALA A 197 11.96 -0.50 5.04
N ILE A 198 12.64 0.23 4.14
CA ILE A 198 12.11 1.52 3.64
C ILE A 198 10.87 1.36 2.73
N LEU A 199 10.75 0.26 1.98
CA LEU A 199 9.53 -0.07 1.22
C LEU A 199 8.35 -0.29 2.16
N LEU A 200 8.54 -1.02 3.26
CA LEU A 200 7.48 -1.24 4.26
C LEU A 200 7.10 0.07 4.98
N ALA A 201 8.08 0.90 5.33
CA ALA A 201 7.83 2.22 5.93
C ALA A 201 7.01 3.13 5.00
N ALA A 202 7.30 3.12 3.69
CA ALA A 202 6.52 3.85 2.69
C ALA A 202 5.07 3.33 2.56
N LEU A 203 4.86 2.03 2.73
CA LEU A 203 3.52 1.42 2.69
C LEU A 203 2.68 1.74 3.94
N THR A 204 3.31 1.99 5.07
CA THR A 204 2.64 2.30 6.34
C THR A 204 2.51 3.80 6.62
N GLY A 205 3.18 4.65 5.83
CA GLY A 205 3.11 6.11 5.93
C GLY A 205 3.86 6.72 7.12
N ARG A 206 4.72 5.95 7.79
CA ARG A 206 5.47 6.39 8.98
C ARG A 206 6.69 7.22 8.59
N ALA A 207 6.47 8.53 8.47
CA ALA A 207 7.51 9.50 8.09
C ALA A 207 8.71 9.51 9.07
N ASP A 208 8.47 9.30 10.37
CA ASP A 208 9.51 9.17 11.40
C ASP A 208 10.42 7.96 11.14
N ILE A 209 9.84 6.82 10.73
CA ILE A 209 10.58 5.60 10.38
C ILE A 209 11.33 5.80 9.05
N ILE A 210 10.69 6.40 8.03
CA ILE A 210 11.35 6.72 6.74
C ILE A 210 12.58 7.59 7.02
N ARG A 211 12.45 8.64 7.84
CA ARG A 211 13.55 9.53 8.20
C ARG A 211 14.67 8.77 8.93
N ALA A 212 14.34 7.93 9.91
CA ALA A 212 15.32 7.12 10.62
C ALA A 212 16.08 6.18 9.69
N LEU A 213 15.38 5.50 8.77
CA LEU A 213 15.97 4.59 7.80
C LEU A 213 16.92 5.32 6.84
N VAL A 214 16.49 6.47 6.28
CA VAL A 214 17.35 7.27 5.39
C VAL A 214 18.57 7.79 6.13
N SER A 215 18.42 8.29 7.35
CA SER A 215 19.55 8.71 8.20
C SER A 215 20.50 7.56 8.53
N GLY A 216 19.98 6.33 8.62
CA GLY A 216 20.74 5.10 8.83
C GLY A 216 21.32 4.49 7.53
N GLY A 217 21.21 5.17 6.38
CA GLY A 217 21.80 4.74 5.12
C GLY A 217 20.89 3.90 4.21
N ALA A 218 19.57 3.87 4.45
CA ALA A 218 18.64 3.26 3.50
C ALA A 218 18.63 4.06 2.18
N ASP A 219 18.62 3.35 1.05
CA ASP A 219 18.51 3.98 -0.26
C ASP A 219 17.07 4.48 -0.53
N PRO A 220 16.83 5.81 -0.50
CA PRO A 220 15.50 6.37 -0.76
C PRO A 220 15.09 6.29 -2.23
N LYS A 221 16.03 5.97 -3.15
CA LYS A 221 15.78 5.81 -4.60
C LYS A 221 15.35 4.40 -4.96
N THR A 222 15.17 3.52 -3.97
CA THR A 222 14.73 2.14 -4.19
C THR A 222 13.36 2.08 -4.89
N HIS A 223 13.08 0.94 -5.53
CA HIS A 223 11.86 0.69 -6.30
C HIS A 223 11.14 -0.54 -5.76
N ASN A 224 9.82 -0.58 -5.93
CA ASN A 224 9.02 -1.78 -5.65
C ASN A 224 9.23 -2.87 -6.74
N ALA A 225 8.58 -4.03 -6.57
CA ALA A 225 8.63 -5.14 -7.54
C ALA A 225 8.15 -4.75 -8.96
N PHE A 226 7.32 -3.69 -9.08
CA PHE A 226 6.84 -3.17 -10.36
C PHE A 226 7.77 -2.10 -10.96
N LYS A 227 8.97 -1.92 -10.41
CA LYS A 227 9.94 -0.88 -10.79
C LYS A 227 9.37 0.54 -10.64
N GLU A 228 8.45 0.75 -9.71
CA GLU A 228 7.91 2.08 -9.39
C GLU A 228 8.73 2.71 -8.25
N PRO A 229 9.10 3.99 -8.37
CA PRO A 229 9.83 4.71 -7.33
C PRO A 229 9.08 4.74 -5.99
N LEU A 230 9.82 4.75 -4.89
CA LEU A 230 9.27 4.79 -3.52
C LEU A 230 8.33 5.99 -3.30
N LEU A 231 8.65 7.15 -3.90
CA LEU A 231 7.83 8.36 -3.86
C LEU A 231 6.39 8.11 -4.35
N PHE A 232 6.18 7.17 -5.29
CA PHE A 232 4.84 6.86 -5.80
C PHE A 232 3.97 6.16 -4.75
N LEU A 233 4.56 5.31 -3.91
CA LEU A 233 3.85 4.56 -2.88
C LEU A 233 3.28 5.50 -1.81
N VAL A 234 4.08 6.48 -1.39
CA VAL A 234 3.66 7.47 -0.38
C VAL A 234 2.64 8.45 -0.95
N VAL A 235 2.82 8.88 -2.21
CA VAL A 235 1.91 9.80 -2.88
C VAL A 235 0.53 9.15 -3.17
N GLU A 236 0.51 7.90 -3.60
CA GLU A 236 -0.75 7.18 -3.88
C GLU A 236 -1.66 7.08 -2.65
N ARG A 237 -1.06 7.02 -1.45
CA ARG A 237 -1.76 6.94 -0.16
C ARG A 237 -1.95 8.30 0.52
N ASP A 238 -1.51 9.37 -0.12
CA ASP A 238 -1.49 10.73 0.43
C ASP A 238 -0.69 10.88 1.73
N PHE A 239 0.39 10.11 1.88
CA PHE A 239 1.30 10.21 3.01
C PHE A 239 2.24 11.41 2.83
N VAL A 240 1.70 12.59 3.09
CA VAL A 240 2.30 13.90 2.81
C VAL A 240 3.68 14.05 3.45
N ASP A 241 3.81 13.71 4.74
CA ASP A 241 5.07 13.82 5.46
C ASP A 241 6.11 12.80 4.96
N GLY A 242 5.67 11.61 4.57
CA GLY A 242 6.52 10.62 3.93
C GLY A 242 7.08 11.11 2.60
N ALA A 243 6.24 11.76 1.77
CA ALA A 243 6.67 12.38 0.52
C ALA A 243 7.68 13.50 0.77
N ARG A 244 7.44 14.36 1.79
CA ARG A 244 8.36 15.44 2.19
C ARG A 244 9.73 14.88 2.59
N VAL A 245 9.76 13.87 3.47
CA VAL A 245 11.02 13.25 3.92
C VAL A 245 11.81 12.67 2.75
N LEU A 246 11.16 11.98 1.82
CA LEU A 246 11.84 11.42 0.64
C LEU A 246 12.44 12.51 -0.26
N LEU A 247 11.71 13.61 -0.49
CA LEU A 247 12.19 14.74 -1.30
C LEU A 247 13.34 15.47 -0.62
N GLU A 248 13.25 15.72 0.70
CA GLU A 248 14.34 16.26 1.52
C GLU A 248 15.61 15.39 1.48
N SER A 249 15.42 14.07 1.29
CA SER A 249 16.49 13.07 1.17
C SER A 249 17.08 12.97 -0.26
N GLY A 250 16.73 13.89 -1.17
CA GLY A 250 17.28 13.98 -2.52
C GLY A 250 16.65 13.01 -3.52
N VAL A 251 15.46 12.50 -3.26
CA VAL A 251 14.71 11.77 -4.28
C VAL A 251 14.27 12.73 -5.37
N ASN A 252 14.58 12.38 -6.63
CA ASN A 252 14.18 13.22 -7.76
C ASN A 252 12.65 13.23 -7.91
N VAL A 253 12.03 14.41 -7.74
CA VAL A 253 10.59 14.64 -7.88
C VAL A 253 10.07 14.22 -9.26
N GLU A 254 10.92 14.28 -10.30
CA GLU A 254 10.62 13.88 -11.69
C GLU A 254 10.94 12.41 -11.97
N SER A 255 11.21 11.59 -10.96
CA SER A 255 11.36 10.14 -11.11
C SER A 255 10.15 9.55 -11.88
N ARG A 256 10.43 8.58 -12.76
CA ARG A 256 9.40 8.04 -13.67
C ARG A 256 9.19 6.55 -13.49
N SER A 257 7.94 6.14 -13.56
CA SER A 257 7.56 4.72 -13.68
C SER A 257 7.93 4.16 -15.06
N PRO A 258 7.88 2.84 -15.28
CA PRO A 258 8.11 2.23 -16.59
C PRO A 258 7.19 2.80 -17.70
N ARG A 259 6.01 3.31 -17.36
CA ARG A 259 5.07 3.99 -18.28
C ARG A 259 5.39 5.49 -18.47
N GLY A 260 6.51 5.99 -17.96
CA GLY A 260 6.91 7.40 -18.05
C GLY A 260 6.07 8.35 -17.17
N ARG A 261 5.27 7.83 -16.24
CA ARG A 261 4.46 8.66 -15.33
C ARG A 261 5.33 9.21 -14.21
N THR A 262 5.03 10.45 -13.76
CA THR A 262 5.64 11.09 -12.59
C THR A 262 4.80 10.88 -11.33
N ALA A 263 5.36 11.25 -10.16
CA ALA A 263 4.63 11.24 -8.89
C ALA A 263 3.41 12.20 -8.92
N LEU A 264 3.54 13.37 -9.58
CA LEU A 264 2.43 14.31 -9.75
C LEU A 264 1.27 13.72 -10.59
N MET A 265 1.58 12.93 -11.63
CA MET A 265 0.56 12.19 -12.37
C MET A 265 -0.12 11.13 -11.52
N ARG A 266 0.59 10.52 -10.59
CA ARG A 266 0.03 9.57 -9.63
C ARG A 266 -0.91 10.29 -8.66
N ALA A 267 -0.49 11.43 -8.12
CA ALA A 267 -1.34 12.30 -7.29
C ALA A 267 -2.62 12.73 -8.03
N ALA A 268 -2.46 13.14 -9.30
CA ALA A 268 -3.59 13.54 -10.16
C ALA A 268 -4.58 12.41 -10.39
N LYS A 269 -4.11 11.17 -10.55
CA LYS A 269 -4.96 10.00 -10.77
C LYS A 269 -5.87 9.67 -9.58
N TYR A 270 -5.41 9.94 -8.37
CA TYR A 270 -6.08 9.55 -7.12
C TYR A 270 -6.58 10.76 -6.30
N GLY A 271 -6.56 11.98 -6.88
CA GLY A 271 -7.01 13.19 -6.20
C GLY A 271 -6.18 13.60 -4.98
N ARG A 272 -4.91 13.20 -4.91
CA ARG A 272 -4.05 13.43 -3.74
C ARG A 272 -3.52 14.86 -3.71
N THR A 273 -4.41 15.80 -3.44
CA THR A 273 -4.15 17.24 -3.57
C THR A 273 -3.08 17.73 -2.60
N LEU A 274 -3.01 17.19 -1.37
CA LEU A 274 -1.99 17.57 -0.41
C LEU A 274 -0.59 17.12 -0.84
N SER A 275 -0.46 15.86 -1.26
CA SER A 275 0.79 15.36 -1.83
C SER A 275 1.20 16.13 -3.09
N ALA A 276 0.23 16.48 -3.96
CA ALA A 276 0.50 17.29 -5.16
C ALA A 276 1.08 18.66 -4.81
N LYS A 277 0.55 19.34 -3.78
CA LYS A 277 1.11 20.62 -3.30
C LYS A 277 2.58 20.48 -2.89
N VAL A 278 2.91 19.39 -2.16
CA VAL A 278 4.30 19.12 -1.75
C VAL A 278 5.19 18.86 -2.97
N LEU A 279 4.73 18.06 -3.93
CA LEU A 279 5.47 17.78 -5.16
C LEU A 279 5.73 19.06 -5.97
N ILE A 280 4.73 19.90 -6.17
CA ILE A 280 4.84 21.16 -6.91
C ILE A 280 5.78 22.14 -6.19
N ALA A 281 5.68 22.25 -4.86
CA ALA A 281 6.59 23.07 -4.05
C ALA A 281 8.06 22.61 -4.14
N ASN A 282 8.29 21.32 -4.47
CA ASN A 282 9.62 20.74 -4.70
C ASN A 282 9.99 20.67 -6.18
N GLY A 283 9.33 21.46 -7.03
CA GLY A 283 9.71 21.65 -8.44
C GLY A 283 9.13 20.59 -9.41
N ALA A 284 8.06 19.87 -9.04
CA ALA A 284 7.40 18.97 -9.99
C ALA A 284 6.86 19.74 -11.18
N ASN A 285 7.18 19.28 -12.39
CA ASN A 285 6.67 19.88 -13.61
C ASN A 285 5.19 19.54 -13.80
N VAL A 286 4.33 20.57 -13.65
CA VAL A 286 2.87 20.44 -13.81
C VAL A 286 2.46 20.07 -15.24
N ASN A 287 3.34 20.30 -16.22
CA ASN A 287 3.15 19.96 -17.63
C ASN A 287 3.94 18.73 -18.08
N ALA A 288 4.46 17.95 -17.12
CA ALA A 288 5.14 16.69 -17.46
C ALA A 288 4.24 15.79 -18.31
N VAL A 289 4.85 15.07 -19.27
CA VAL A 289 4.13 14.15 -20.15
C VAL A 289 4.56 12.71 -19.91
N SER A 290 3.60 11.78 -19.88
CA SER A 290 3.83 10.35 -19.85
C SER A 290 4.26 9.81 -21.22
N LYS A 291 4.62 8.52 -21.32
CA LYS A 291 4.91 7.88 -22.63
C LYS A 291 3.77 7.99 -23.65
N GLY A 292 2.51 8.11 -23.21
CA GLY A 292 1.34 8.34 -24.08
C GLY A 292 1.00 9.81 -24.31
N GLY A 293 1.83 10.75 -23.83
CA GLY A 293 1.60 12.19 -23.94
C GLY A 293 0.57 12.74 -22.95
N ALA A 294 0.04 11.92 -22.02
CA ALA A 294 -0.90 12.42 -21.03
C ALA A 294 -0.19 13.30 -19.97
N THR A 295 -0.81 14.43 -19.64
CA THR A 295 -0.37 15.36 -18.60
C THR A 295 -1.13 15.13 -17.29
N PRO A 296 -0.65 15.68 -16.14
CA PRO A 296 -1.38 15.58 -14.87
C PRO A 296 -2.82 16.09 -14.95
N ILE A 297 -3.06 17.22 -15.64
CA ILE A 297 -4.40 17.80 -15.75
C ILE A 297 -5.36 16.92 -16.59
N MET A 298 -4.87 16.26 -17.64
CA MET A 298 -5.68 15.30 -18.40
C MET A 298 -6.12 14.13 -17.53
N ILE A 299 -5.20 13.62 -16.71
CA ILE A 299 -5.47 12.49 -15.81
C ILE A 299 -6.47 12.92 -14.71
N ALA A 300 -6.28 14.08 -14.10
CA ALA A 300 -7.20 14.62 -13.10
C ALA A 300 -8.60 14.83 -13.68
N ALA A 301 -8.68 15.42 -14.89
CA ALA A 301 -9.93 15.68 -15.60
C ALA A 301 -10.68 14.38 -15.98
N GLU A 302 -9.97 13.33 -16.41
CA GLU A 302 -10.56 12.01 -16.70
C GLU A 302 -11.13 11.34 -15.45
N ARG A 303 -10.53 11.62 -14.28
CA ARG A 303 -10.91 11.01 -13.01
C ARG A 303 -11.93 11.78 -12.19
N GLY A 304 -12.31 12.98 -12.62
CA GLY A 304 -13.27 13.82 -11.89
C GLY A 304 -12.66 14.54 -10.68
N GLU A 305 -11.34 14.69 -10.64
CA GLU A 305 -10.64 15.25 -9.49
C GLU A 305 -10.61 16.79 -9.57
N MET A 306 -11.75 17.44 -9.29
CA MET A 306 -11.95 18.88 -9.46
C MET A 306 -10.90 19.72 -8.72
N GLU A 307 -10.64 19.43 -7.43
CA GLU A 307 -9.66 20.18 -6.65
C GLU A 307 -8.24 20.04 -7.19
N MET A 308 -7.91 18.89 -7.76
CA MET A 308 -6.65 18.67 -8.45
C MET A 308 -6.58 19.48 -9.75
N VAL A 309 -7.66 19.52 -10.54
CA VAL A 309 -7.74 20.36 -11.76
C VAL A 309 -7.54 21.83 -11.40
N ARG A 310 -8.21 22.34 -10.36
CA ARG A 310 -8.04 23.72 -9.85
C ARG A 310 -6.61 24.00 -9.43
N LEU A 311 -6.01 23.08 -8.68
CA LEU A 311 -4.61 23.20 -8.23
C LEU A 311 -3.64 23.30 -9.41
N LEU A 312 -3.77 22.39 -10.38
CA LEU A 312 -2.89 22.32 -11.55
C LEU A 312 -3.02 23.61 -12.41
N ILE A 313 -4.23 24.12 -12.63
CA ILE A 313 -4.46 25.38 -13.36
C ILE A 313 -3.86 26.56 -12.61
N LYS A 314 -4.01 26.62 -11.28
CA LYS A 314 -3.38 27.64 -10.45
C LYS A 314 -1.85 27.67 -10.62
N HIS A 315 -1.25 26.52 -10.87
CA HIS A 315 0.20 26.38 -11.12
C HIS A 315 0.54 26.31 -12.61
N GLN A 316 -0.29 26.93 -13.49
CA GLN A 316 -0.04 27.13 -14.92
C GLN A 316 0.04 25.83 -15.75
N ALA A 317 -0.78 24.84 -15.40
CA ALA A 317 -0.98 23.68 -16.29
C ALA A 317 -1.56 24.14 -17.64
N ASP A 318 -0.98 23.64 -18.74
CA ASP A 318 -1.52 23.88 -20.07
C ASP A 318 -2.81 23.07 -20.29
N ILE A 319 -3.95 23.76 -20.21
CA ILE A 319 -5.28 23.19 -20.37
C ILE A 319 -5.54 22.66 -21.80
N ASN A 320 -4.77 23.15 -22.80
CA ASN A 320 -4.90 22.79 -24.19
C ASN A 320 -3.79 21.85 -24.69
N ALA A 321 -2.92 21.37 -23.79
CA ALA A 321 -1.93 20.34 -24.11
C ALA A 321 -2.61 19.15 -24.78
N LYS A 322 -1.89 18.50 -25.70
CA LYS A 322 -2.40 17.32 -26.42
C LYS A 322 -1.59 16.09 -26.11
N SER A 323 -2.26 15.00 -25.81
CA SER A 323 -1.64 13.67 -25.74
C SER A 323 -1.26 13.16 -27.14
N GLN A 324 -0.59 12.01 -27.24
CA GLN A 324 -0.21 11.43 -28.54
C GLN A 324 -1.41 11.18 -29.47
N ASN A 325 -2.56 10.82 -28.91
CA ASN A 325 -3.79 10.65 -29.68
C ASN A 325 -4.59 11.95 -29.86
N GLY A 326 -4.03 13.12 -29.46
CA GLY A 326 -4.67 14.42 -29.59
C GLY A 326 -5.66 14.78 -28.48
N ALA A 327 -5.86 13.94 -27.47
CA ALA A 327 -6.77 14.24 -26.36
C ALA A 327 -6.25 15.43 -25.54
N THR A 328 -7.18 16.32 -25.16
CA THR A 328 -6.97 17.45 -24.24
C THR A 328 -7.63 17.17 -22.90
N SER A 329 -7.38 18.02 -21.89
CA SER A 329 -8.09 17.93 -20.61
C SER A 329 -9.61 18.00 -20.75
N LEU A 330 -10.14 18.81 -21.67
CA LEU A 330 -11.57 18.90 -21.93
C LEU A 330 -12.12 17.58 -22.50
N ILE A 331 -11.43 16.98 -23.48
CA ILE A 331 -11.83 15.68 -24.03
C ILE A 331 -11.78 14.59 -22.95
N SER A 332 -10.75 14.62 -22.08
CA SER A 332 -10.62 13.69 -20.96
C SER A 332 -11.77 13.83 -19.96
N ALA A 333 -12.13 15.05 -19.56
CA ALA A 333 -13.28 15.33 -18.68
C ALA A 333 -14.59 14.86 -19.31
N SER A 334 -14.78 15.13 -20.62
CA SER A 334 -15.95 14.69 -21.37
C SER A 334 -16.07 13.17 -21.48
N ALA A 335 -14.94 12.48 -21.61
CA ALA A 335 -14.87 11.01 -21.60
C ALA A 335 -15.19 10.41 -20.23
N GLY A 336 -14.95 11.15 -19.14
CA GLY A 336 -15.31 10.77 -17.78
C GLY A 336 -16.73 11.16 -17.36
N GLY A 337 -17.42 12.00 -18.12
CA GLY A 337 -18.75 12.53 -17.79
C GLY A 337 -18.73 13.56 -16.64
N HIS A 338 -17.61 14.24 -16.44
CA HIS A 338 -17.41 15.18 -15.33
C HIS A 338 -17.84 16.59 -15.72
N GLU A 339 -19.15 16.85 -15.69
CA GLU A 339 -19.77 18.10 -16.11
C GLU A 339 -19.13 19.33 -15.49
N GLU A 340 -18.99 19.38 -14.18
CA GLU A 340 -18.41 20.53 -13.47
C GLU A 340 -16.98 20.85 -13.93
N ILE A 341 -16.19 19.82 -14.24
CA ILE A 341 -14.83 19.99 -14.77
C ILE A 341 -14.88 20.48 -16.22
N VAL A 342 -15.80 19.96 -17.03
CA VAL A 342 -16.02 20.41 -18.41
C VAL A 342 -16.37 21.90 -18.41
N GLU A 343 -17.34 22.31 -17.59
CA GLU A 343 -17.72 23.70 -17.43
C GLU A 343 -16.53 24.57 -17.01
N PHE A 344 -15.83 24.17 -15.94
CA PHE A 344 -14.69 24.92 -15.43
C PHE A 344 -13.57 25.08 -16.48
N LEU A 345 -13.25 24.01 -17.22
CA LEU A 345 -12.25 24.07 -18.29
C LEU A 345 -12.67 25.00 -19.43
N LEU A 346 -13.94 25.00 -19.81
CA LEU A 346 -14.49 25.91 -20.82
C LEU A 346 -14.44 27.38 -20.36
N GLN A 347 -14.79 27.66 -19.12
CA GLN A 347 -14.64 28.98 -18.48
C GLN A 347 -13.18 29.47 -18.47
N LYS A 348 -12.21 28.52 -18.34
CA LYS A 348 -10.78 28.84 -18.40
C LYS A 348 -10.19 28.89 -19.81
N GLY A 349 -11.00 28.80 -20.85
CA GLY A 349 -10.60 28.98 -22.25
C GLY A 349 -10.13 27.70 -22.96
N SER A 350 -10.58 26.53 -22.53
CA SER A 350 -10.32 25.29 -23.27
C SER A 350 -10.88 25.38 -24.69
N LYS A 351 -10.11 24.83 -25.64
CA LYS A 351 -10.53 24.77 -27.07
C LYS A 351 -11.66 23.75 -27.23
N LYS A 352 -12.91 24.22 -27.17
CA LYS A 352 -14.15 23.40 -27.20
C LYS A 352 -14.25 22.43 -28.38
N ASN A 353 -13.69 22.78 -29.54
CA ASN A 353 -13.73 21.96 -30.75
C ASN A 353 -12.38 21.27 -31.06
N ALA A 354 -11.51 21.14 -30.07
CA ALA A 354 -10.30 20.31 -30.19
C ALA A 354 -10.69 18.86 -30.52
N THR A 355 -9.83 18.17 -31.28
CA THR A 355 -10.11 16.81 -31.74
C THR A 355 -8.99 15.85 -31.36
N ILE A 356 -9.36 14.61 -31.11
CA ILE A 356 -8.42 13.48 -31.07
C ILE A 356 -8.01 13.04 -32.48
N SER A 357 -7.10 12.11 -32.61
CA SER A 357 -6.48 11.66 -33.86
C SER A 357 -7.47 11.18 -34.92
N ASN A 358 -8.63 10.63 -34.53
CA ASN A 358 -9.69 10.22 -35.46
C ASN A 358 -10.66 11.38 -35.86
N GLY A 359 -10.43 12.58 -35.29
CA GLY A 359 -11.26 13.77 -35.52
C GLY A 359 -12.47 13.91 -34.60
N SER A 360 -12.65 13.06 -33.60
CA SER A 360 -13.74 13.19 -32.62
C SER A 360 -13.48 14.37 -31.67
N THR A 361 -14.55 15.16 -31.42
CA THR A 361 -14.56 16.27 -30.46
C THR A 361 -15.00 15.82 -29.07
N SER A 362 -14.89 16.70 -28.07
CA SER A 362 -15.44 16.48 -26.71
C SER A 362 -16.94 16.17 -26.77
N LEU A 363 -17.70 16.86 -27.62
CA LEU A 363 -19.14 16.63 -27.82
C LEU A 363 -19.45 15.22 -28.33
N MET A 364 -18.67 14.73 -29.31
CA MET A 364 -18.81 13.37 -29.81
C MET A 364 -18.50 12.34 -28.78
N VAL A 365 -17.45 12.55 -27.99
CA VAL A 365 -17.04 11.62 -26.92
C VAL A 365 -18.07 11.56 -25.79
N ALA A 366 -18.62 12.71 -25.38
CA ALA A 366 -19.69 12.75 -24.38
C ALA A 366 -20.97 12.07 -24.87
N ALA A 367 -21.31 12.30 -26.15
CA ALA A 367 -22.47 11.69 -26.80
C ALA A 367 -22.34 10.17 -26.96
N GLU A 368 -21.15 9.66 -27.27
CA GLU A 368 -20.82 8.22 -27.31
C GLU A 368 -21.04 7.53 -25.97
N ARG A 369 -20.72 8.24 -24.86
CA ARG A 369 -20.81 7.70 -23.51
C ARG A 369 -22.18 7.91 -22.86
N GLY A 370 -23.09 8.64 -23.48
CA GLY A 370 -24.41 8.91 -22.93
C GLY A 370 -24.43 9.95 -21.80
N TYR A 371 -23.43 10.83 -21.72
CA TYR A 371 -23.34 11.84 -20.65
C TYR A 371 -24.16 13.10 -21.01
N LEU A 372 -25.47 13.05 -20.79
CA LEU A 372 -26.42 14.10 -21.18
C LEU A 372 -26.01 15.48 -20.63
N SER A 373 -25.80 15.63 -19.31
CA SER A 373 -25.43 16.91 -18.70
C SER A 373 -24.12 17.48 -19.25
N THR A 374 -23.14 16.60 -19.55
CA THR A 374 -21.90 17.01 -20.21
C THR A 374 -22.16 17.51 -21.65
N VAL A 375 -23.06 16.86 -22.40
CA VAL A 375 -23.47 17.28 -23.74
C VAL A 375 -24.16 18.65 -23.68
N GLU A 376 -25.08 18.84 -22.73
CA GLU A 376 -25.78 20.12 -22.51
C GLU A 376 -24.79 21.25 -22.25
N THR A 377 -23.84 21.02 -21.30
CA THR A 377 -22.82 22.01 -20.97
C THR A 377 -21.93 22.35 -22.18
N LEU A 378 -21.47 21.36 -22.94
CA LEU A 378 -20.66 21.58 -24.12
C LEU A 378 -21.42 22.42 -25.18
N LEU A 379 -22.71 22.13 -25.39
CA LEU A 379 -23.57 22.92 -26.34
C LEU A 379 -23.83 24.33 -25.80
N HIS A 380 -24.06 24.49 -24.49
CA HIS A 380 -24.22 25.80 -23.86
C HIS A 380 -23.01 26.72 -24.12
N TYR A 381 -21.81 26.17 -24.03
CA TYR A 381 -20.57 26.89 -24.33
C TYR A 381 -20.24 26.94 -25.83
N GLY A 382 -21.16 26.52 -26.68
CA GLY A 382 -21.09 26.65 -28.15
C GLY A 382 -20.12 25.65 -28.78
N ALA A 383 -20.07 24.43 -28.33
CA ALA A 383 -19.43 23.33 -29.06
C ALA A 383 -20.15 23.15 -30.41
N ASP A 384 -19.37 22.88 -31.47
CA ASP A 384 -19.92 22.71 -32.83
C ASP A 384 -20.68 21.39 -32.94
N ILE A 385 -22.01 21.49 -32.94
CA ILE A 385 -22.95 20.37 -33.08
C ILE A 385 -22.86 19.69 -34.46
N GLN A 386 -22.34 20.41 -35.48
CA GLN A 386 -22.20 19.90 -36.84
C GLN A 386 -20.77 19.36 -37.11
N ALA A 387 -19.87 19.42 -36.12
CA ALA A 387 -18.52 18.94 -36.31
C ALA A 387 -18.49 17.50 -36.84
N ARG A 388 -17.48 17.18 -37.66
CA ARG A 388 -17.36 15.87 -38.31
C ARG A 388 -16.00 15.25 -38.02
N SER A 389 -16.01 14.02 -37.62
CA SER A 389 -14.77 13.22 -37.48
C SER A 389 -14.11 12.97 -38.86
N LYS A 390 -12.91 12.42 -38.87
CA LYS A 390 -12.21 12.07 -40.13
C LYS A 390 -12.98 11.09 -41.02
N ARG A 391 -13.87 10.27 -40.43
CA ARG A 391 -14.75 9.34 -41.13
C ARG A 391 -16.10 9.96 -41.50
N GLY A 392 -16.33 11.25 -41.17
CA GLY A 392 -17.55 11.96 -41.41
C GLY A 392 -18.65 11.77 -40.35
N TRP A 393 -18.37 11.13 -39.25
CA TRP A 393 -19.33 10.97 -38.14
C TRP A 393 -19.60 12.32 -37.47
N THR A 394 -20.86 12.57 -37.12
CA THR A 394 -21.29 13.69 -36.27
C THR A 394 -21.63 13.17 -34.86
N ALA A 395 -21.81 14.09 -33.90
CA ALA A 395 -22.25 13.73 -32.53
C ALA A 395 -23.64 13.05 -32.56
N LEU A 396 -24.57 13.50 -33.44
CA LEU A 396 -25.88 12.88 -33.65
C LEU A 396 -25.76 11.42 -34.13
N MET A 397 -24.85 11.14 -35.06
CA MET A 397 -24.63 9.76 -35.56
C MET A 397 -24.05 8.86 -34.46
N VAL A 398 -23.15 9.38 -33.66
CA VAL A 398 -22.55 8.61 -32.55
C VAL A 398 -23.61 8.29 -31.49
N ALA A 399 -24.42 9.28 -31.08
CA ALA A 399 -25.53 9.06 -30.16
C ALA A 399 -26.58 8.07 -30.71
N ALA A 400 -26.82 8.12 -32.03
CA ALA A 400 -27.75 7.20 -32.70
C ALA A 400 -27.22 5.75 -32.71
N ALA A 401 -25.92 5.56 -32.89
CA ALA A 401 -25.29 4.23 -32.80
C ALA A 401 -25.43 3.61 -31.43
N GLU A 402 -25.18 4.39 -30.36
CA GLU A 402 -25.24 3.92 -28.97
C GLU A 402 -26.67 3.84 -28.42
N GLY A 403 -27.65 4.52 -29.06
CA GLY A 403 -29.07 4.49 -28.70
C GLY A 403 -29.45 5.47 -27.59
N HIS A 404 -28.72 6.58 -27.45
CA HIS A 404 -28.96 7.58 -26.41
C HIS A 404 -30.10 8.55 -26.82
N THR A 405 -31.34 8.15 -26.58
CA THR A 405 -32.56 8.84 -27.03
C THR A 405 -32.66 10.28 -26.50
N GLU A 406 -32.36 10.52 -25.23
CA GLU A 406 -32.40 11.86 -24.62
C GLU A 406 -31.38 12.81 -25.28
N ILE A 407 -30.19 12.32 -25.59
CA ILE A 407 -29.14 13.09 -26.26
C ILE A 407 -29.55 13.39 -27.70
N ILE A 408 -30.20 12.44 -28.37
CA ILE A 408 -30.71 12.65 -29.74
C ILE A 408 -31.80 13.70 -29.73
N GLN A 409 -32.76 13.63 -28.82
CA GLN A 409 -33.78 14.64 -28.66
C GLN A 409 -33.15 16.04 -28.48
N LEU A 410 -32.21 16.16 -27.55
CA LEU A 410 -31.48 17.40 -27.30
C LEU A 410 -30.76 17.91 -28.57
N PHE A 411 -30.09 17.03 -29.31
CA PHE A 411 -29.39 17.43 -30.54
C PHE A 411 -30.38 17.93 -31.59
N LEU A 412 -31.53 17.29 -31.79
CA LEU A 412 -32.55 17.70 -32.72
C LEU A 412 -33.16 19.05 -32.32
N GLU A 413 -33.47 19.26 -31.06
CA GLU A 413 -33.95 20.54 -30.49
C GLU A 413 -32.94 21.69 -30.70
N ARG A 414 -31.64 21.37 -30.63
CA ARG A 414 -30.55 22.33 -30.83
C ARG A 414 -30.13 22.44 -32.31
N GLY A 415 -30.91 21.89 -33.26
CA GLY A 415 -30.74 22.04 -34.68
C GLY A 415 -29.63 21.18 -35.31
N ALA A 416 -29.31 20.04 -34.72
CA ALA A 416 -28.42 19.09 -35.37
C ALA A 416 -29.01 18.63 -36.70
N SER A 417 -28.21 18.67 -37.76
CA SER A 417 -28.64 18.20 -39.08
C SER A 417 -28.70 16.67 -39.12
N THR A 418 -29.80 16.15 -39.68
CA THR A 418 -29.98 14.71 -39.97
C THR A 418 -29.38 14.29 -41.32
N LYS A 419 -28.98 15.28 -42.16
CA LYS A 419 -28.52 15.08 -43.55
C LYS A 419 -27.06 14.61 -43.70
N PRO A 420 -26.12 14.88 -42.77
CA PRO A 420 -24.75 14.45 -42.95
C PRO A 420 -24.64 12.96 -43.23
N VAL A 421 -23.70 12.60 -44.09
CA VAL A 421 -23.36 11.22 -44.42
C VAL A 421 -21.88 10.98 -44.09
N THR A 422 -21.56 9.80 -43.57
CA THR A 422 -20.17 9.35 -43.38
C THR A 422 -19.51 9.13 -44.75
N LYS A 423 -18.20 8.87 -44.76
CA LYS A 423 -17.48 8.52 -45.99
C LYS A 423 -18.03 7.27 -46.67
N ASN A 424 -18.71 6.38 -45.92
CA ASN A 424 -19.31 5.15 -46.43
C ASN A 424 -20.81 5.32 -46.74
N GLY A 425 -21.36 6.56 -46.81
CA GLY A 425 -22.74 6.84 -47.14
C GLY A 425 -23.76 6.59 -46.00
N TRP A 426 -23.32 6.49 -44.76
CA TRP A 426 -24.20 6.28 -43.60
C TRP A 426 -24.75 7.60 -43.08
N THR A 427 -26.08 7.69 -42.90
CA THR A 427 -26.78 8.75 -42.16
C THR A 427 -27.00 8.30 -40.70
N ALA A 428 -27.41 9.21 -39.81
CA ALA A 428 -27.82 8.87 -38.45
C ALA A 428 -28.96 7.83 -38.45
N LEU A 429 -29.93 7.99 -39.35
CA LEU A 429 -31.07 7.08 -39.52
C LEU A 429 -30.61 5.68 -39.98
N LYS A 430 -29.72 5.59 -40.97
CA LYS A 430 -29.19 4.28 -41.42
C LYS A 430 -28.40 3.55 -40.32
N VAL A 431 -27.60 4.30 -39.53
CA VAL A 431 -26.90 3.76 -38.41
C VAL A 431 -27.86 3.16 -37.36
N ALA A 432 -28.92 3.92 -37.00
CA ALA A 432 -29.92 3.49 -36.05
C ALA A 432 -30.69 2.24 -36.50
N LEU A 433 -31.06 2.19 -37.80
CA LEU A 433 -31.72 1.04 -38.43
C LEU A 433 -30.83 -0.20 -38.39
N GLN A 434 -29.55 -0.08 -38.76
CA GLN A 434 -28.59 -1.20 -38.77
C GLN A 434 -28.31 -1.77 -37.39
N LEU A 435 -28.45 -0.95 -36.34
CA LEU A 435 -28.20 -1.36 -34.95
C LEU A 435 -29.49 -1.59 -34.16
N ASP A 436 -30.65 -1.70 -34.83
CA ASP A 436 -31.97 -1.98 -34.25
C ASP A 436 -32.37 -0.99 -33.12
N ARG A 437 -31.99 0.28 -33.25
CA ARG A 437 -32.32 1.35 -32.28
C ARG A 437 -33.71 1.92 -32.53
N HIS A 438 -34.77 1.16 -32.28
CA HIS A 438 -36.15 1.47 -32.68
C HIS A 438 -36.63 2.84 -32.23
N GLU A 439 -36.39 3.26 -30.99
CA GLU A 439 -36.80 4.56 -30.45
C GLU A 439 -36.07 5.70 -31.19
N VAL A 440 -34.77 5.55 -31.39
CA VAL A 440 -33.94 6.50 -32.16
C VAL A 440 -34.41 6.65 -33.60
N VAL A 441 -34.78 5.52 -34.25
CA VAL A 441 -35.32 5.53 -35.60
C VAL A 441 -36.61 6.34 -35.67
N GLN A 442 -37.50 6.19 -34.67
CA GLN A 442 -38.76 6.98 -34.62
C GLN A 442 -38.45 8.48 -34.45
N GLN A 443 -37.59 8.84 -33.51
CA GLN A 443 -37.22 10.25 -33.28
C GLN A 443 -36.60 10.90 -34.56
N LEU A 444 -35.68 10.20 -35.21
CA LEU A 444 -35.01 10.70 -36.40
C LEU A 444 -35.99 10.84 -37.58
N LYS A 445 -36.95 9.90 -37.77
CA LYS A 445 -38.00 10.01 -38.79
C LYS A 445 -38.94 11.18 -38.52
N LEU A 446 -39.36 11.39 -37.27
CA LEU A 446 -40.15 12.54 -36.85
C LEU A 446 -39.42 13.87 -37.14
N ALA A 447 -38.11 13.90 -37.00
CA ALA A 447 -37.27 15.06 -37.35
C ALA A 447 -36.98 15.21 -38.86
N GLY A 448 -37.64 14.42 -39.72
CA GLY A 448 -37.51 14.50 -41.16
C GLY A 448 -36.26 13.83 -41.75
N ALA A 449 -35.60 12.93 -41.02
CA ALA A 449 -34.50 12.16 -41.59
C ALA A 449 -35.00 11.23 -42.69
N LYS A 450 -34.26 11.18 -43.82
CA LYS A 450 -34.53 10.28 -44.96
C LYS A 450 -33.46 9.18 -45.00
N GLU A 451 -33.86 8.01 -45.48
CA GLU A 451 -32.97 6.85 -45.67
C GLU A 451 -31.82 7.12 -46.67
#